data_29a5763624375c0755efc241681d0106
#
_entry.id   29a5763624375c0755efc241681d0106
#
_cell.length_a   1.000
_cell.length_b   1.000
_cell.length_c   1.000
_cell.angle_alpha   90.00
_cell.angle_beta   90.00
_cell.angle_gamma   90.00
#
_symmetry.space_group_name_H-M   'P 1'
#
loop_
_entity.id
_entity.type
_entity.pdbx_description
1 polymer ?
#
loop_
_entity_poly.entity_id
_entity_poly.type
_entity_poly.pdbx_seq_one_letter_code
_entity_poly.pdbx_strand_id
1 'polypeptide(L)'
;MLDQQAQDDLLPRCLTDGVGIVIGGPFNSGILATGAVAGAWYDCAPAGEAVMERTQRLDAVCAACGVPLAAAALAFPLRHPAVVSVIPGGWTPDEVRRNVALLDHPIPPALWRDLAGERLMHPDVTC
;
A
#
# COMPACT_ATOMS: atom_id res chain seq x y z
N MET A 1 0.61 1.54 2.86
CA MET A 1 -0.62 1.02 3.52
C MET A 1 -0.40 0.65 4.98
N LEU A 2 0.65 -0.09 5.33
CA LEU A 2 0.93 -0.45 6.73
C LEU A 2 1.46 0.74 7.51
N ASP A 3 2.56 1.34 7.06
CA ASP A 3 3.06 2.60 7.59
C ASP A 3 2.41 3.76 6.83
N GLN A 4 1.83 4.70 7.57
CA GLN A 4 1.13 5.87 7.03
C GLN A 4 1.56 7.17 7.74
N GLN A 5 2.63 7.14 8.55
CA GLN A 5 3.10 8.30 9.31
C GLN A 5 3.47 9.51 8.43
N ALA A 6 3.89 9.26 7.19
CA ALA A 6 4.19 10.35 6.25
C ALA A 6 2.96 11.23 5.94
N GLN A 7 1.74 10.77 6.22
CA GLN A 7 0.51 11.54 6.07
C GLN A 7 0.37 12.65 7.12
N ASP A 8 1.01 12.51 8.30
CA ASP A 8 0.86 13.46 9.41
C ASP A 8 1.51 14.82 9.09
N ASP A 9 2.65 14.85 8.42
CA ASP A 9 3.44 16.06 8.18
C ASP A 9 4.13 16.08 6.82
N LEU A 10 4.88 15.03 6.46
CA LEU A 10 5.76 15.03 5.29
C LEU A 10 4.99 15.27 3.98
N LEU A 11 3.96 14.48 3.72
CA LEU A 11 3.22 14.57 2.45
C LEU A 11 2.44 15.88 2.32
N PRO A 12 1.72 16.37 3.35
CA PRO A 12 1.09 17.68 3.31
C PRO A 12 2.08 18.82 3.06
N ARG A 13 3.26 18.77 3.71
CA ARG A 13 4.32 19.76 3.52
C ARG A 13 4.86 19.74 2.10
N CYS A 14 5.19 18.56 1.56
CA CYS A 14 5.66 18.42 0.18
C CYS A 14 4.63 18.96 -0.82
N LEU A 15 3.34 18.71 -0.59
CA LEU A 15 2.28 19.24 -1.42
C LEU A 15 2.26 20.78 -1.40
N THR A 16 2.38 21.38 -0.22
CA THR A 16 2.42 22.84 -0.04
C THR A 16 3.63 23.47 -0.72
N ASP A 17 4.79 22.81 -0.62
CA ASP A 17 6.05 23.29 -1.19
C ASP A 17 6.21 22.95 -2.70
N GLY A 18 5.22 22.28 -3.31
CA GLY A 18 5.27 21.86 -4.72
C GLY A 18 6.30 20.77 -5.01
N VAL A 19 6.65 19.95 -4.01
CA VAL A 19 7.62 18.86 -4.11
C VAL A 19 6.93 17.55 -4.44
N GLY A 20 7.28 16.93 -5.58
CA GLY A 20 6.82 15.60 -5.96
C GLY A 20 7.55 14.49 -5.18
N ILE A 21 6.79 13.53 -4.68
CA ILE A 21 7.30 12.39 -3.91
C ILE A 21 7.27 11.12 -4.75
N VAL A 22 8.35 10.36 -4.70
CA VAL A 22 8.44 9.00 -5.24
C VAL A 22 8.50 8.01 -4.08
N ILE A 23 7.56 7.06 -4.05
CA ILE A 23 7.49 6.05 -3.00
C ILE A 23 8.29 4.81 -3.40
N GLY A 24 9.35 4.52 -2.65
CA GLY A 24 10.09 3.26 -2.73
C GLY A 24 9.48 2.17 -1.83
N GLY A 25 9.62 0.91 -2.24
CA GLY A 25 9.23 -0.25 -1.43
C GLY A 25 7.75 -0.32 -1.03
N PRO A 26 6.78 -0.10 -1.95
CA PRO A 26 5.35 -0.05 -1.63
C PRO A 26 4.82 -1.34 -1.00
N PHE A 27 5.55 -2.45 -1.12
CA PHE A 27 5.17 -3.74 -0.55
C PHE A 27 5.65 -3.98 0.89
N ASN A 28 6.30 -3.00 1.54
CA ASN A 28 6.80 -3.10 2.92
C ASN A 28 7.58 -4.41 3.18
N SER A 29 8.76 -4.56 2.55
CA SER A 29 9.60 -5.76 2.60
C SER A 29 8.93 -7.03 2.07
N GLY A 30 7.87 -6.90 1.26
CA GLY A 30 7.20 -8.00 0.58
C GLY A 30 5.89 -8.46 1.22
N ILE A 31 5.60 -8.13 2.47
CA ILE A 31 4.39 -8.61 3.17
C ILE A 31 3.09 -8.22 2.45
N LEU A 32 3.03 -7.04 1.81
CA LEU A 32 1.86 -6.62 1.03
C LEU A 32 1.77 -7.27 -0.36
N ALA A 33 2.84 -7.96 -0.80
CA ALA A 33 2.82 -8.76 -2.02
C ALA A 33 2.45 -10.21 -1.77
N THR A 34 2.85 -10.78 -0.60
CA THR A 34 2.63 -12.18 -0.24
C THR A 34 1.46 -12.40 0.71
N GLY A 35 1.01 -11.35 1.38
CA GLY A 35 0.06 -11.45 2.49
C GLY A 35 0.75 -11.81 3.82
N ALA A 36 -0.06 -11.97 4.87
CA ALA A 36 0.39 -12.32 6.21
C ALA A 36 0.67 -13.83 6.34
N VAL A 37 1.69 -14.30 5.60
CA VAL A 37 2.13 -15.69 5.64
C VAL A 37 3.19 -15.91 6.72
N ALA A 38 3.36 -17.17 7.16
CA ALA A 38 4.41 -17.50 8.12
C ALA A 38 5.78 -17.10 7.58
N GLY A 39 6.57 -16.41 8.40
CA GLY A 39 7.90 -15.92 8.01
C GLY A 39 7.88 -14.65 7.15
N ALA A 40 6.75 -13.95 7.03
CA ALA A 40 6.69 -12.67 6.33
C ALA A 40 7.62 -11.62 7.00
N TRP A 41 8.17 -10.74 6.18
CA TRP A 41 9.08 -9.67 6.59
C TRP A 41 8.41 -8.31 6.49
N TYR A 42 8.71 -7.46 7.46
CA TYR A 42 8.31 -6.06 7.51
C TYR A 42 9.48 -5.23 8.02
N ASP A 43 9.77 -4.10 7.35
CA ASP A 43 10.87 -3.19 7.70
C ASP A 43 12.22 -3.93 7.91
N CYS A 44 12.53 -4.83 6.97
CA CYS A 44 13.76 -5.65 6.97
C CYS A 44 13.93 -6.57 8.19
N ALA A 45 12.84 -6.90 8.90
CA ALA A 45 12.81 -7.83 10.02
C ALA A 45 11.61 -8.78 9.90
N PRO A 46 11.58 -9.91 10.64
CA PRO A 46 10.38 -10.73 10.74
C PRO A 46 9.19 -9.91 11.24
N ALA A 47 8.05 -10.02 10.55
CA ALA A 47 6.85 -9.26 10.89
C ALA A 47 6.31 -9.66 12.27
N GLY A 48 6.11 -8.67 13.14
CA GLY A 48 5.47 -8.86 14.43
C GLY A 48 3.97 -9.12 14.33
N GLU A 49 3.37 -9.63 15.41
CA GLU A 49 1.96 -10.03 15.46
C GLU A 49 1.00 -8.91 15.04
N ALA A 50 1.20 -7.70 15.54
CA ALA A 50 0.35 -6.55 15.19
C ALA A 50 0.38 -6.20 13.69
N VAL A 51 1.55 -6.34 13.04
CA VAL A 51 1.70 -6.12 11.59
C VAL A 51 1.01 -7.24 10.82
N MET A 52 1.15 -8.49 11.27
CA MET A 52 0.49 -9.64 10.67
C MET A 52 -1.03 -9.50 10.75
N GLU A 53 -1.58 -9.16 11.92
CA GLU A 53 -3.02 -8.94 12.11
C GLU A 53 -3.53 -7.79 11.22
N ARG A 54 -2.83 -6.66 11.20
CA ARG A 54 -3.20 -5.54 10.34
C ARG A 54 -3.17 -5.93 8.86
N THR A 55 -2.18 -6.71 8.43
CA THR A 55 -2.09 -7.21 7.05
C THR A 55 -3.24 -8.14 6.71
N GLN A 56 -3.62 -9.04 7.62
CA GLN A 56 -4.79 -9.93 7.43
C GLN A 56 -6.08 -9.13 7.26
N ARG A 57 -6.28 -8.09 8.07
CA ARG A 57 -7.45 -7.21 7.96
C ARG A 57 -7.46 -6.45 6.62
N LEU A 58 -6.31 -5.92 6.19
CA LEU A 58 -6.19 -5.27 4.87
C LEU A 58 -6.54 -6.25 3.74
N ASP A 59 -6.01 -7.47 3.80
CA ASP A 59 -6.25 -8.49 2.78
C ASP A 59 -7.73 -8.91 2.73
N ALA A 60 -8.37 -9.07 3.88
CA ALA A 60 -9.79 -9.40 3.97
C ALA A 60 -10.69 -8.34 3.30
N VAL A 61 -10.43 -7.05 3.55
CA VAL A 61 -11.18 -5.95 2.90
C VAL A 61 -10.90 -5.91 1.39
N CYS A 62 -9.65 -6.08 0.98
CA CYS A 62 -9.28 -6.14 -0.43
C CYS A 62 -10.00 -7.32 -1.14
N ALA A 63 -9.97 -8.51 -0.54
CA ALA A 63 -10.63 -9.70 -1.08
C ALA A 63 -12.15 -9.53 -1.20
N ALA A 64 -12.81 -8.91 -0.21
CA ALA A 64 -14.23 -8.61 -0.26
C ALA A 64 -14.61 -7.69 -1.44
N CYS A 65 -13.68 -6.82 -1.87
CA CYS A 65 -13.83 -5.94 -3.04
C CYS A 65 -13.32 -6.57 -4.35
N GLY A 66 -12.84 -7.81 -4.32
CA GLY A 66 -12.25 -8.48 -5.50
C GLY A 66 -10.91 -7.90 -5.96
N VAL A 67 -10.16 -7.24 -5.06
CA VAL A 67 -8.89 -6.57 -5.36
C VAL A 67 -7.74 -7.33 -4.71
N PRO A 68 -6.67 -7.70 -5.44
CA PRO A 68 -5.47 -8.24 -4.84
C PRO A 68 -4.84 -7.23 -3.85
N LEU A 69 -4.42 -7.68 -2.67
CA LEU A 69 -3.74 -6.82 -1.69
C LEU A 69 -2.56 -6.06 -2.30
N ALA A 70 -1.76 -6.73 -3.14
CA ALA A 70 -0.62 -6.12 -3.82
C ALA A 70 -1.04 -4.98 -4.78
N ALA A 71 -2.17 -5.11 -5.47
CA ALA A 71 -2.69 -4.05 -6.33
C ALA A 71 -3.11 -2.82 -5.50
N ALA A 72 -3.83 -3.05 -4.40
CA ALA A 72 -4.18 -1.99 -3.46
C ALA A 72 -2.94 -1.30 -2.87
N ALA A 73 -1.90 -2.07 -2.53
CA ALA A 73 -0.64 -1.55 -1.99
C ALA A 73 0.11 -0.63 -2.97
N LEU A 74 0.08 -0.95 -4.27
CA LEU A 74 0.67 -0.10 -5.32
C LEU A 74 -0.14 1.18 -5.55
N ALA A 75 -1.46 1.07 -5.55
CA ALA A 75 -2.34 2.21 -5.81
C ALA A 75 -2.48 3.15 -4.61
N PHE A 76 -2.36 2.64 -3.39
CA PHE A 76 -2.57 3.42 -2.17
C PHE A 76 -1.71 4.70 -2.09
N PRO A 77 -0.39 4.66 -2.31
CA PRO A 77 0.43 5.88 -2.25
C PRO A 77 0.02 6.92 -3.30
N LEU A 78 -0.37 6.48 -4.49
CA LEU A 78 -0.77 7.36 -5.60
C LEU A 78 -2.07 8.14 -5.34
N ARG A 79 -2.77 7.85 -4.25
CA ARG A 79 -3.94 8.61 -3.83
C ARG A 79 -3.60 9.97 -3.24
N HIS A 80 -2.39 10.16 -2.76
CA HIS A 80 -1.95 11.46 -2.25
C HIS A 80 -1.40 12.32 -3.41
N PRO A 81 -1.87 13.56 -3.59
CA PRO A 81 -1.53 14.39 -4.75
C PRO A 81 -0.03 14.77 -4.84
N ALA A 82 0.71 14.73 -3.74
CA ALA A 82 2.16 14.93 -3.77
C ALA A 82 2.91 13.71 -4.31
N VAL A 83 2.30 12.51 -4.34
CA VAL A 83 2.97 11.30 -4.82
C VAL A 83 2.82 11.20 -6.33
N VAL A 84 3.95 11.26 -7.01
CA VAL A 84 4.01 11.27 -8.48
C VAL A 84 4.38 9.91 -9.08
N SER A 85 4.97 9.01 -8.28
CA SER A 85 5.37 7.66 -8.75
C SER A 85 5.58 6.69 -7.59
N VAL A 86 5.55 5.39 -7.91
CA VAL A 86 5.93 4.29 -7.01
C VAL A 86 7.01 3.44 -7.67
N ILE A 87 7.96 2.94 -6.87
CA ILE A 87 9.04 2.05 -7.33
C ILE A 87 8.90 0.72 -6.58
N PRO A 88 8.14 -0.24 -7.12
CA PRO A 88 8.11 -1.60 -6.60
C PRO A 88 9.42 -2.32 -6.91
N GLY A 89 9.94 -3.08 -5.97
CA GLY A 89 11.07 -3.96 -6.22
C GLY A 89 10.69 -5.11 -7.16
N GLY A 90 11.68 -5.64 -7.90
CA GLY A 90 11.54 -6.82 -8.73
C GLY A 90 12.90 -7.41 -9.03
N TRP A 91 13.06 -8.72 -8.81
CA TRP A 91 14.30 -9.47 -9.06
C TRP A 91 14.29 -10.19 -10.40
N THR A 92 13.10 -10.48 -10.92
CA THR A 92 12.92 -11.23 -12.16
C THR A 92 12.04 -10.44 -13.14
N PRO A 93 12.16 -10.70 -14.46
CA PRO A 93 11.28 -10.11 -15.46
C PRO A 93 9.79 -10.41 -15.21
N ASP A 94 9.48 -11.58 -14.64
CA ASP A 94 8.09 -11.96 -14.33
C ASP A 94 7.51 -11.18 -13.16
N GLU A 95 8.32 -10.87 -12.16
CA GLU A 95 7.90 -9.96 -11.07
C GLU A 95 7.63 -8.56 -11.59
N VAL A 96 8.47 -8.05 -12.48
CA VAL A 96 8.24 -6.72 -13.09
C VAL A 96 6.94 -6.72 -13.90
N ARG A 97 6.69 -7.74 -14.74
CA ARG A 97 5.44 -7.87 -15.51
C ARG A 97 4.22 -7.95 -14.57
N ARG A 98 4.33 -8.72 -13.48
CA ARG A 98 3.28 -8.83 -12.47
C ARG A 98 3.00 -7.48 -11.82
N ASN A 99 4.03 -6.73 -11.43
CA ASN A 99 3.88 -5.40 -10.83
C ASN A 99 3.15 -4.43 -11.77
N VAL A 100 3.46 -4.46 -13.07
CA VAL A 100 2.74 -3.66 -14.08
C VAL A 100 1.28 -4.08 -14.16
N ALA A 101 1.00 -5.38 -14.26
CA ALA A 101 -0.37 -5.89 -14.30
C ALA A 101 -1.18 -5.55 -13.03
N LEU A 102 -0.54 -5.55 -11.86
CA LEU A 102 -1.16 -5.14 -10.59
C LEU A 102 -1.46 -3.65 -10.55
N LEU A 103 -0.62 -2.81 -11.14
CA LEU A 103 -0.86 -1.36 -11.21
C LEU A 103 -2.04 -1.04 -12.13
N ASP A 104 -2.22 -1.82 -13.20
CA ASP A 104 -3.34 -1.68 -14.14
C ASP A 104 -4.65 -2.32 -13.62
N HIS A 105 -4.61 -2.98 -12.46
CA HIS A 105 -5.79 -3.62 -11.89
C HIS A 105 -6.84 -2.57 -11.48
N PRO A 106 -8.10 -2.69 -11.94
CA PRO A 106 -9.14 -1.74 -11.57
C PRO A 106 -9.48 -1.81 -10.08
N ILE A 107 -9.42 -0.67 -9.40
CA ILE A 107 -9.72 -0.58 -7.97
C ILE A 107 -11.03 0.19 -7.78
N PRO A 108 -12.09 -0.47 -7.30
CA PRO A 108 -13.37 0.21 -7.08
C PRO A 108 -13.25 1.21 -5.92
N PRO A 109 -13.91 2.39 -6.02
CA PRO A 109 -13.92 3.37 -4.91
C PRO A 109 -14.45 2.81 -3.59
N ALA A 110 -15.25 1.75 -3.62
CA ALA A 110 -15.74 1.07 -2.43
C ALA A 110 -14.60 0.56 -1.54
N LEU A 111 -13.51 0.04 -2.13
CA LEU A 111 -12.35 -0.44 -1.37
C LEU A 111 -11.84 0.61 -0.38
N TRP A 112 -11.67 1.85 -0.85
CA TRP A 112 -11.09 2.91 -0.03
C TRP A 112 -12.04 3.33 1.11
N ARG A 113 -13.35 3.37 0.85
CA ARG A 113 -14.36 3.64 1.87
C ARG A 113 -14.39 2.54 2.94
N ASP A 114 -14.31 1.28 2.52
CA ASP A 114 -14.33 0.14 3.43
C ASP A 114 -13.06 0.10 4.29
N LEU A 115 -11.89 0.35 3.70
CA LEU A 115 -10.63 0.49 4.43
C LEU A 115 -10.66 1.64 5.44
N ALA A 116 -11.26 2.77 5.10
CA ALA A 116 -11.45 3.90 6.01
C ALA A 116 -12.43 3.55 7.14
N GLY A 117 -13.54 2.89 6.82
CA GLY A 117 -14.53 2.40 7.79
C GLY A 117 -13.94 1.44 8.82
N GLU A 118 -13.03 0.57 8.39
CA GLU A 118 -12.27 -0.35 9.25
C GLU A 118 -11.09 0.32 9.99
N ARG A 119 -10.88 1.62 9.83
CA ARG A 119 -9.75 2.38 10.40
C ARG A 119 -8.38 1.84 9.96
N LEU A 120 -8.31 1.34 8.75
CA LEU A 120 -7.08 0.85 8.12
C LEU A 120 -6.39 1.93 7.26
N MET A 121 -7.06 3.07 7.06
CA MET A 121 -6.51 4.24 6.38
C MET A 121 -6.39 5.42 7.33
N HIS A 122 -5.37 6.26 7.09
CA HIS A 122 -5.25 7.55 7.75
C HIS A 122 -6.45 8.44 7.37
N PRO A 123 -7.03 9.21 8.31
CA PRO A 123 -8.24 10.01 8.04
C PRO A 123 -8.07 11.05 6.93
N ASP A 124 -6.85 11.55 6.72
CA ASP A 124 -6.56 12.57 5.71
C ASP A 124 -6.32 11.99 4.30
N VAL A 125 -6.31 10.66 4.16
CA VAL A 125 -6.30 10.04 2.84
C VAL A 125 -7.70 10.12 2.25
N THR A 126 -7.86 10.96 1.22
CA THR A 126 -9.14 11.15 0.54
C THR A 126 -9.68 9.87 -0.07
N CYS A 127 -10.92 9.56 0.21
CA CYS A 127 -11.66 8.45 -0.40
C CYS A 127 -12.02 8.72 -1.87
#